data_f04bdaad0e6b275715557532ec116104
#
_entry.id   f04bdaad0e6b275715557532ec116104
#
_cell.length_a   1.000
_cell.length_b   1.000
_cell.length_c   1.000
_cell.angle_alpha   90.00
_cell.angle_beta   90.00
_cell.angle_gamma   90.00
#
_symmetry.space_group_name_H-M   'P 1'
#
loop_
_entity.id
_entity.type
_entity.pdbx_description
1 polymer ?
#
loop_
_entity_poly.entity_id
_entity_poly.type
_entity_poly.pdbx_seq_one_letter_code
_entity_poly.pdbx_strand_id
1 'polypeptide(L)'
;MKKKNLIKTLFLIGMLLGGTISPVVASSSLDNWWPVQKRPGYILKCTLSRPGDIREMNVAQSLCGLAAQAVNEGIGNEGLWVENRTPDYQLYYKAWLKRLKVKERGALNTWEVVKRFQKQGYIKGYILYDYNRKDNSISLATAQAGILKGILVDITLEEQAKASGLKKLYDASKENLTRSWFDEHKSRMNNNFIVLTNPSIANNRDYAIAHKGMVYYGVDELLDTILEWVRPLSPVIGWNSGPEFQHIAPCSYWGLINTASDWCMNLPMLSITGNEKIKKIKTVNPARINWESDAIYHSFVMSDGDNMQWTLGSFINNPDFWSNEHNGKIPMSFTTCMVNLSMAAPDVLNVLMNSQPRNVSLAEYGGGYYYPDLFASKRADREGLLRSFARI
;
A
#
# COMPACT_ATOMS: atom_id res chain seq x y z
N MET A 1 -56.39 42.80 -9.94
CA MET A 1 -55.61 42.22 -8.84
C MET A 1 -55.66 40.68 -8.78
N LYS A 2 -55.69 39.94 -9.89
CA LYS A 2 -55.75 38.44 -9.85
C LYS A 2 -54.68 37.70 -10.71
N LYS A 3 -53.81 38.41 -11.42
CA LYS A 3 -52.75 37.78 -12.27
C LYS A 3 -51.37 37.61 -11.56
N LYS A 4 -51.11 38.28 -10.46
CA LYS A 4 -49.83 38.18 -9.73
C LYS A 4 -49.70 36.97 -8.79
N ASN A 5 -50.83 36.40 -8.37
CA ASN A 5 -50.80 35.24 -7.45
C ASN A 5 -50.72 33.89 -8.18
N LEU A 6 -51.10 33.85 -9.47
CA LEU A 6 -51.03 32.60 -10.26
C LEU A 6 -49.59 32.24 -10.64
N ILE A 7 -48.71 33.23 -10.87
CA ILE A 7 -47.32 33.01 -11.18
C ILE A 7 -46.50 32.55 -10.00
N LYS A 8 -46.84 33.00 -8.77
CA LYS A 8 -46.19 32.54 -7.53
C LYS A 8 -46.55 31.10 -7.17
N THR A 9 -47.75 30.65 -7.47
CA THR A 9 -48.22 29.28 -7.20
C THR A 9 -47.65 28.29 -8.18
N LEU A 10 -47.46 28.67 -9.46
CA LEU A 10 -46.80 27.85 -10.46
C LEU A 10 -45.28 27.71 -10.19
N PHE A 11 -44.64 28.72 -9.58
CA PHE A 11 -43.21 28.62 -9.21
C PHE A 11 -43.00 27.74 -7.98
N LEU A 12 -43.98 27.62 -7.07
CA LEU A 12 -43.90 26.74 -5.90
C LEU A 12 -44.16 25.26 -6.25
N ILE A 13 -45.00 24.98 -7.26
CA ILE A 13 -45.32 23.62 -7.70
C ILE A 13 -44.18 23.07 -8.61
N GLY A 14 -43.47 23.92 -9.33
CA GLY A 14 -42.27 23.54 -10.09
C GLY A 14 -41.06 23.15 -9.21
N MET A 15 -41.00 23.64 -7.97
CA MET A 15 -39.95 23.26 -7.01
C MET A 15 -40.24 21.95 -6.24
N LEU A 16 -41.44 21.42 -6.31
CA LEU A 16 -41.85 20.20 -5.62
C LEU A 16 -41.81 18.93 -6.51
N LEU A 17 -41.59 19.09 -7.83
CA LEU A 17 -41.45 17.97 -8.76
C LEU A 17 -40.08 17.90 -9.47
N GLY A 18 -39.23 18.88 -9.25
CA GLY A 18 -37.82 18.77 -9.51
C GLY A 18 -37.20 18.01 -8.39
N GLY A 19 -37.30 16.67 -8.39
CA GLY A 19 -36.40 15.83 -7.66
C GLY A 19 -35.00 16.26 -8.07
N THR A 20 -34.35 17.08 -7.24
CA THR A 20 -32.91 17.20 -7.29
C THR A 20 -32.38 15.80 -7.08
N ILE A 21 -32.10 15.10 -8.18
CA ILE A 21 -31.00 14.16 -8.18
C ILE A 21 -29.81 15.06 -7.85
N SER A 22 -29.62 15.33 -6.55
CA SER A 22 -28.31 15.68 -6.06
C SER A 22 -27.45 14.57 -6.61
N PRO A 23 -26.46 14.85 -7.44
CA PRO A 23 -25.43 13.86 -7.63
C PRO A 23 -25.03 13.56 -6.21
N VAL A 24 -25.19 12.32 -5.76
CA VAL A 24 -24.41 11.79 -4.67
C VAL A 24 -22.99 11.88 -5.22
N VAL A 25 -22.43 13.08 -5.15
CA VAL A 25 -21.01 13.26 -5.06
C VAL A 25 -20.73 12.52 -3.77
N ALA A 26 -20.41 11.23 -3.92
CA ALA A 26 -19.66 10.58 -2.91
C ALA A 26 -18.50 11.54 -2.66
N SER A 27 -18.61 12.32 -1.62
CA SER A 27 -17.49 12.89 -0.93
C SER A 27 -16.73 11.67 -0.41
N SER A 28 -16.08 10.94 -1.33
CA SER A 28 -14.92 10.18 -0.97
C SER A 28 -13.96 11.27 -0.54
N SER A 29 -13.92 11.54 0.77
CA SER A 29 -12.84 12.29 1.32
C SER A 29 -11.59 11.58 0.80
N LEU A 30 -10.78 12.29 0.05
CA LEU A 30 -9.45 11.84 -0.39
C LEU A 30 -8.59 11.39 0.80
N ASP A 31 -9.03 11.74 2.02
CA ASP A 31 -8.48 11.36 3.31
C ASP A 31 -8.37 9.84 3.54
N ASN A 32 -9.06 9.00 2.75
CA ASN A 32 -9.05 7.54 2.85
C ASN A 32 -8.73 6.85 1.52
N TRP A 33 -7.87 7.43 0.73
CA TRP A 33 -7.40 6.85 -0.52
C TRP A 33 -6.67 5.50 -0.30
N TRP A 34 -5.88 5.40 0.77
CA TRP A 34 -5.28 4.17 1.26
C TRP A 34 -6.00 3.64 2.49
N PRO A 35 -6.00 2.30 2.74
CA PRO A 35 -6.49 1.75 4.00
C PRO A 35 -5.80 2.37 5.21
N VAL A 36 -6.59 2.77 6.19
CA VAL A 36 -6.08 3.43 7.40
C VAL A 36 -5.58 2.41 8.41
N GLN A 37 -4.32 2.55 8.83
CA GLN A 37 -3.72 1.76 9.90
C GLN A 37 -3.72 2.54 11.22
N LYS A 38 -4.34 1.97 12.26
CA LYS A 38 -4.31 2.55 13.60
C LYS A 38 -2.92 2.40 14.24
N ARG A 39 -2.54 3.40 15.02
CA ARG A 39 -1.30 3.41 15.77
C ARG A 39 -1.35 2.41 16.93
N PRO A 40 -0.37 1.51 17.10
CA PRO A 40 -0.20 0.70 18.31
C PRO A 40 0.41 1.54 19.45
N GLY A 41 0.20 1.12 20.68
CA GLY A 41 0.89 1.71 21.84
C GLY A 41 2.29 1.16 22.03
N TYR A 42 2.54 -0.05 21.52
CA TYR A 42 3.79 -0.79 21.66
C TYR A 42 4.22 -1.40 20.35
N ILE A 43 5.53 -1.56 20.16
CA ILE A 43 6.11 -2.26 19.02
C ILE A 43 7.08 -3.32 19.51
N LEU A 44 6.95 -4.53 18.97
CA LEU A 44 7.85 -5.65 19.17
C LEU A 44 8.67 -5.84 17.89
N LYS A 45 9.96 -6.13 17.99
CA LYS A 45 10.76 -6.55 16.84
C LYS A 45 10.69 -8.06 16.66
N CYS A 46 10.55 -8.50 15.42
CA CYS A 46 10.65 -9.89 15.02
C CYS A 46 11.98 -10.12 14.31
N THR A 47 12.82 -11.00 14.87
CA THR A 47 14.06 -11.43 14.24
C THR A 47 13.87 -12.81 13.62
N LEU A 48 14.35 -13.01 12.40
CA LEU A 48 14.31 -14.32 11.76
C LEU A 48 15.38 -15.23 12.35
N SER A 49 15.01 -16.46 12.66
CA SER A 49 15.96 -17.51 13.08
C SER A 49 16.86 -17.95 11.92
N ARG A 50 16.34 -17.87 10.70
CA ARG A 50 17.01 -18.17 9.45
C ARG A 50 16.92 -16.99 8.49
N PRO A 51 17.80 -15.99 8.58
CA PRO A 51 17.81 -14.87 7.67
C PRO A 51 17.86 -15.34 6.20
N GLY A 52 16.96 -14.85 5.35
CA GLY A 52 16.84 -15.26 3.96
C GLY A 52 15.93 -16.47 3.69
N ASP A 53 15.47 -17.18 4.70
CA ASP A 53 14.46 -18.22 4.53
C ASP A 53 13.09 -17.60 4.26
N ILE A 54 12.63 -17.75 3.00
CA ILE A 54 11.36 -17.21 2.54
C ILE A 54 10.16 -17.80 3.29
N ARG A 55 10.25 -19.05 3.74
CA ARG A 55 9.17 -19.73 4.46
C ARG A 55 8.99 -19.12 5.85
N GLU A 56 10.09 -18.90 6.56
CA GLU A 56 10.05 -18.20 7.85
C GLU A 56 9.67 -16.73 7.68
N MET A 57 10.10 -16.07 6.59
CA MET A 57 9.70 -14.70 6.28
C MET A 57 8.19 -14.59 6.05
N ASN A 58 7.54 -15.56 5.39
CA ASN A 58 6.09 -15.59 5.25
C ASN A 58 5.37 -15.71 6.60
N VAL A 59 5.92 -16.49 7.54
CA VAL A 59 5.41 -16.52 8.93
C VAL A 59 5.53 -15.11 9.54
N ALA A 60 6.70 -14.48 9.47
CA ALA A 60 6.96 -13.17 10.07
C ALA A 60 6.07 -12.07 9.44
N GLN A 61 5.90 -12.07 8.12
CA GLN A 61 5.01 -11.14 7.41
C GLN A 61 3.54 -11.33 7.85
N SER A 62 3.08 -12.58 7.99
CA SER A 62 1.73 -12.83 8.48
C SER A 62 1.54 -12.38 9.93
N LEU A 63 2.54 -12.54 10.78
CA LEU A 63 2.52 -12.03 12.16
C LEU A 63 2.44 -10.50 12.20
N CYS A 64 3.21 -9.81 11.33
CA CYS A 64 3.14 -8.35 11.20
C CYS A 64 1.72 -7.90 10.80
N GLY A 65 1.16 -8.54 9.77
CA GLY A 65 -0.19 -8.24 9.31
C GLY A 65 -1.27 -8.51 10.36
N LEU A 66 -1.20 -9.64 11.07
CA LEU A 66 -2.18 -9.99 12.10
C LEU A 66 -2.09 -9.10 13.35
N ALA A 67 -0.88 -8.66 13.73
CA ALA A 67 -0.71 -7.66 14.78
C ALA A 67 -1.36 -6.33 14.38
N ALA A 68 -1.11 -5.87 13.15
CA ALA A 68 -1.72 -4.66 12.61
C ALA A 68 -3.24 -4.77 12.54
N GLN A 69 -3.78 -5.91 12.10
CA GLN A 69 -5.21 -6.20 12.08
C GLN A 69 -5.81 -6.15 13.49
N ALA A 70 -5.15 -6.75 14.48
CA ALA A 70 -5.60 -6.75 15.87
C ALA A 70 -5.68 -5.32 16.45
N VAL A 71 -4.73 -4.45 16.10
CA VAL A 71 -4.75 -3.03 16.48
C VAL A 71 -5.90 -2.30 15.79
N ASN A 72 -6.14 -2.55 14.51
CA ASN A 72 -7.25 -1.93 13.76
C ASN A 72 -8.62 -2.32 14.34
N GLU A 73 -8.77 -3.57 14.75
CA GLU A 73 -10.01 -4.09 15.34
C GLU A 73 -10.17 -3.75 16.82
N GLY A 74 -9.17 -3.15 17.47
CA GLY A 74 -9.21 -2.82 18.89
C GLY A 74 -9.05 -4.02 19.83
N ILE A 75 -8.62 -5.16 19.30
CA ILE A 75 -8.38 -6.40 20.08
C ILE A 75 -7.04 -6.31 20.78
N GLY A 76 -6.07 -5.60 20.20
CA GLY A 76 -4.72 -5.47 20.70
C GLY A 76 -4.15 -4.07 20.57
N ASN A 77 -2.99 -3.87 21.19
CA ASN A 77 -2.27 -2.59 21.20
C ASN A 77 -0.76 -2.76 20.96
N GLU A 78 -0.37 -3.88 20.35
CA GLU A 78 1.02 -4.20 20.06
C GLU A 78 1.19 -4.48 18.57
N GLY A 79 1.99 -3.66 17.89
CA GLY A 79 2.42 -3.89 16.51
C GLY A 79 3.66 -4.77 16.44
N LEU A 80 4.00 -5.21 15.24
CA LEU A 80 5.20 -5.98 14.98
C LEU A 80 6.02 -5.30 13.89
N TRP A 81 7.33 -5.21 14.11
CA TRP A 81 8.32 -4.79 13.12
C TRP A 81 9.21 -5.97 12.77
N VAL A 82 9.13 -6.46 11.55
CA VAL A 82 10.05 -7.50 11.05
C VAL A 82 11.40 -6.85 10.78
N GLU A 83 12.45 -7.37 11.40
CA GLU A 83 13.78 -6.77 11.33
C GLU A 83 14.27 -6.74 9.87
N ASN A 84 14.65 -5.55 9.43
CA ASN A 84 15.36 -5.30 8.19
C ASN A 84 16.65 -4.53 8.54
N ARG A 85 17.80 -5.09 8.16
CA ARG A 85 19.12 -4.56 8.53
C ARG A 85 19.69 -3.55 7.55
N THR A 86 18.95 -3.21 6.48
CA THR A 86 19.42 -2.15 5.57
C THR A 86 19.47 -0.80 6.31
N PRO A 87 20.46 0.04 6.03
CA PRO A 87 20.59 1.34 6.69
C PRO A 87 19.35 2.21 6.57
N ASP A 88 18.69 2.16 5.41
CA ASP A 88 17.48 2.96 5.15
C ASP A 88 16.33 2.54 6.05
N TYR A 89 16.01 1.23 6.14
CA TYR A 89 14.95 0.76 7.03
C TYR A 89 15.23 1.03 8.51
N GLN A 90 16.50 0.98 8.93
CA GLN A 90 16.87 1.34 10.30
C GLN A 90 16.66 2.83 10.57
N LEU A 91 16.98 3.69 9.60
CA LEU A 91 16.74 5.12 9.68
C LEU A 91 15.23 5.42 9.78
N TYR A 92 14.42 4.78 8.92
CA TYR A 92 12.98 4.97 8.92
C TYR A 92 12.32 4.44 10.19
N TYR A 93 12.76 3.31 10.71
CA TYR A 93 12.29 2.79 11.99
C TYR A 93 12.52 3.78 13.14
N LYS A 94 13.71 4.37 13.22
CA LYS A 94 14.02 5.40 14.22
C LYS A 94 13.15 6.65 14.05
N ALA A 95 12.95 7.10 12.81
CA ALA A 95 12.08 8.24 12.51
C ALA A 95 10.63 7.94 12.92
N TRP A 96 10.12 6.76 12.59
CA TRP A 96 8.81 6.25 12.95
C TRP A 96 8.58 6.20 14.46
N LEU A 97 9.52 5.64 15.22
CA LEU A 97 9.46 5.60 16.70
C LEU A 97 9.37 7.02 17.29
N LYS A 98 10.21 7.94 16.78
CA LYS A 98 10.25 9.33 17.24
C LYS A 98 8.93 10.06 16.97
N ARG A 99 8.37 9.89 15.77
CA ARG A 99 7.13 10.53 15.35
C ARG A 99 5.93 10.01 16.13
N LEU A 100 5.78 8.71 16.18
CA LEU A 100 4.60 8.08 16.78
C LEU A 100 4.69 7.91 18.30
N LYS A 101 5.89 8.09 18.89
CA LYS A 101 6.11 7.90 20.34
C LYS A 101 5.61 6.53 20.84
N VAL A 102 5.77 5.50 20.02
CA VAL A 102 5.45 4.11 20.37
C VAL A 102 6.55 3.54 21.26
N LYS A 103 6.18 2.74 22.26
CA LYS A 103 7.15 2.12 23.18
C LYS A 103 7.66 0.79 22.61
N GLU A 104 8.96 0.66 22.47
CA GLU A 104 9.61 -0.60 22.07
C GLU A 104 9.58 -1.61 23.22
N ARG A 105 9.27 -2.88 22.91
CA ARG A 105 9.21 -4.00 23.85
C ARG A 105 10.30 -5.06 23.65
N GLY A 106 11.39 -4.68 22.98
CA GLY A 106 12.50 -5.59 22.68
C GLY A 106 12.29 -6.39 21.41
N ALA A 107 13.02 -7.50 21.28
CA ALA A 107 13.01 -8.37 20.12
C ALA A 107 12.78 -9.83 20.53
N LEU A 108 12.06 -10.58 19.71
CA LEU A 108 11.80 -12.00 19.83
C LEU A 108 12.03 -12.67 18.47
N ASN A 109 12.39 -13.97 18.47
CA ASN A 109 12.39 -14.71 17.22
C ASN A 109 10.96 -15.01 16.74
N THR A 110 10.82 -15.42 15.48
CA THR A 110 9.53 -15.66 14.83
C THR A 110 8.60 -16.56 15.65
N TRP A 111 9.10 -17.66 16.18
CA TRP A 111 8.26 -18.62 16.91
C TRP A 111 7.95 -18.21 18.35
N GLU A 112 8.79 -17.40 18.96
CA GLU A 112 8.45 -16.72 20.22
C GLU A 112 7.34 -15.70 20.04
N VAL A 113 7.37 -14.96 18.92
CA VAL A 113 6.27 -14.05 18.54
C VAL A 113 4.98 -14.83 18.30
N VAL A 114 5.03 -15.99 17.63
CA VAL A 114 3.87 -16.88 17.44
C VAL A 114 3.22 -17.21 18.78
N LYS A 115 4.01 -17.71 19.75
CA LYS A 115 3.51 -18.06 21.10
C LYS A 115 2.90 -16.86 21.81
N ARG A 116 3.58 -15.70 21.73
CA ARG A 116 3.10 -14.45 22.33
C ARG A 116 1.76 -14.00 21.74
N PHE A 117 1.64 -13.96 20.43
CA PHE A 117 0.44 -13.46 19.74
C PHE A 117 -0.73 -14.45 19.81
N GLN A 118 -0.44 -15.74 19.89
CA GLN A 118 -1.45 -16.75 20.19
C GLN A 118 -2.06 -16.51 21.59
N LYS A 119 -1.22 -16.30 22.61
CA LYS A 119 -1.69 -15.98 23.96
C LYS A 119 -2.49 -14.67 24.04
N GLN A 120 -2.16 -13.69 23.19
CA GLN A 120 -2.88 -12.43 23.10
C GLN A 120 -4.17 -12.50 22.24
N GLY A 121 -4.44 -13.63 21.60
CA GLY A 121 -5.61 -13.80 20.73
C GLY A 121 -5.51 -13.15 19.34
N TYR A 122 -4.29 -12.72 18.94
CA TYR A 122 -4.07 -12.15 17.59
C TYR A 122 -4.07 -13.23 16.51
N ILE A 123 -3.67 -14.46 16.88
CA ILE A 123 -3.58 -15.62 16.00
C ILE A 123 -4.59 -16.67 16.45
N LYS A 124 -5.37 -17.21 15.50
CA LYS A 124 -6.31 -18.32 15.74
C LYS A 124 -5.79 -19.68 15.31
N GLY A 125 -4.74 -19.71 14.48
CA GLY A 125 -4.14 -20.92 13.94
C GLY A 125 -3.27 -20.62 12.74
N TYR A 126 -3.17 -21.57 11.79
CA TYR A 126 -2.36 -21.40 10.59
C TYR A 126 -3.10 -21.78 9.31
N ILE A 127 -2.62 -21.23 8.21
CA ILE A 127 -3.01 -21.55 6.83
C ILE A 127 -1.82 -22.28 6.21
N LEU A 128 -2.03 -23.52 5.81
CA LEU A 128 -1.01 -24.34 5.19
C LEU A 128 -0.87 -24.00 3.70
N TYR A 129 0.37 -23.86 3.19
CA TYR A 129 0.66 -23.70 1.78
C TYR A 129 1.93 -24.47 1.40
N ASP A 130 2.19 -24.66 0.10
CA ASP A 130 3.42 -25.26 -0.41
C ASP A 130 4.18 -24.23 -1.25
N TYR A 131 5.29 -23.75 -0.71
CA TYR A 131 6.15 -22.78 -1.38
C TYR A 131 6.73 -23.27 -2.71
N ASN A 132 6.95 -24.58 -2.84
CA ASN A 132 7.58 -25.14 -4.04
C ASN A 132 6.68 -25.04 -5.27
N ARG A 133 5.37 -24.88 -5.11
CA ARG A 133 4.43 -24.66 -6.20
C ARG A 133 4.65 -23.33 -6.93
N LYS A 134 5.05 -22.29 -6.21
CA LYS A 134 5.29 -20.94 -6.76
C LYS A 134 4.14 -20.41 -7.62
N ASP A 135 2.92 -20.68 -7.22
CA ASP A 135 1.68 -20.28 -7.87
C ASP A 135 0.77 -19.49 -6.93
N ASN A 136 -0.44 -19.14 -7.38
CA ASN A 136 -1.40 -18.37 -6.59
C ASN A 136 -2.04 -19.14 -5.40
N SER A 137 -1.59 -20.37 -5.08
CA SER A 137 -1.97 -21.02 -3.83
C SER A 137 -1.53 -20.22 -2.60
N ILE A 138 -0.35 -19.58 -2.65
CA ILE A 138 0.08 -18.67 -1.58
C ILE A 138 -0.72 -17.37 -1.56
N SER A 139 -1.22 -16.90 -2.69
CA SER A 139 -2.12 -15.73 -2.76
C SER A 139 -3.45 -16.03 -2.09
N LEU A 140 -4.02 -17.20 -2.39
CA LEU A 140 -5.19 -17.76 -1.72
C LEU A 140 -4.93 -17.92 -0.21
N ALA A 141 -3.81 -18.51 0.17
CA ALA A 141 -3.42 -18.68 1.57
C ALA A 141 -3.31 -17.32 2.29
N THR A 142 -2.75 -16.28 1.63
CA THR A 142 -2.61 -14.95 2.20
C THR A 142 -3.98 -14.29 2.45
N ALA A 143 -4.91 -14.39 1.50
CA ALA A 143 -6.27 -13.87 1.67
C ALA A 143 -6.98 -14.61 2.83
N GLN A 144 -6.88 -15.94 2.90
CA GLN A 144 -7.43 -16.73 4.01
C GLN A 144 -6.78 -16.40 5.34
N ALA A 145 -5.48 -16.08 5.37
CA ALA A 145 -4.78 -15.64 6.57
C ALA A 145 -5.41 -14.38 7.18
N GLY A 146 -5.71 -13.38 6.35
CA GLY A 146 -6.41 -12.17 6.78
C GLY A 146 -7.85 -12.43 7.24
N ILE A 147 -8.58 -13.30 6.55
CA ILE A 147 -9.98 -13.62 6.85
C ILE A 147 -10.12 -14.45 8.14
N LEU A 148 -9.28 -15.48 8.31
CA LEU A 148 -9.38 -16.46 9.38
C LEU A 148 -8.47 -16.15 10.59
N LYS A 149 -7.61 -15.14 10.48
CA LYS A 149 -6.58 -14.77 11.48
C LYS A 149 -5.57 -15.90 11.71
N GLY A 150 -5.09 -16.47 10.62
CA GLY A 150 -4.07 -17.52 10.61
C GLY A 150 -2.72 -17.01 10.10
N ILE A 151 -1.61 -17.54 10.63
CA ILE A 151 -0.29 -17.32 10.05
C ILE A 151 -0.07 -18.20 8.83
N LEU A 152 0.75 -17.74 7.89
CA LEU A 152 1.17 -18.55 6.74
C LEU A 152 2.22 -19.58 7.18
N VAL A 153 1.96 -20.85 6.94
CA VAL A 153 2.87 -21.94 7.28
C VAL A 153 3.11 -22.82 6.05
N ASP A 154 4.37 -22.88 5.64
CA ASP A 154 4.78 -23.80 4.58
C ASP A 154 4.70 -25.26 5.07
N ILE A 155 4.45 -26.22 4.16
CA ILE A 155 4.35 -27.64 4.50
C ILE A 155 5.58 -28.16 5.27
N THR A 156 6.77 -27.61 5.02
CA THR A 156 8.01 -27.98 5.73
C THR A 156 8.09 -27.47 7.17
N LEU A 157 7.25 -26.50 7.54
CA LEU A 157 7.15 -25.90 8.87
C LEU A 157 5.91 -26.36 9.64
N GLU A 158 5.07 -27.24 9.05
CA GLU A 158 3.80 -27.64 9.65
C GLU A 158 3.97 -28.30 11.02
N GLU A 159 4.96 -29.18 11.18
CA GLU A 159 5.22 -29.84 12.46
C GLU A 159 5.65 -28.83 13.55
N GLN A 160 6.40 -27.81 13.18
CA GLN A 160 6.76 -26.75 14.11
C GLN A 160 5.57 -25.89 14.53
N ALA A 161 4.63 -25.64 13.62
CA ALA A 161 3.37 -24.95 13.91
C ALA A 161 2.50 -25.77 14.87
N LYS A 162 2.36 -27.07 14.63
CA LYS A 162 1.64 -28.01 15.52
C LYS A 162 2.28 -28.08 16.90
N ALA A 163 3.62 -28.21 16.97
CA ALA A 163 4.37 -28.19 18.23
C ALA A 163 4.22 -26.88 19.01
N SER A 164 3.90 -25.77 18.32
CA SER A 164 3.58 -24.49 18.93
C SER A 164 2.11 -24.38 19.40
N GLY A 165 1.33 -25.47 19.28
CA GLY A 165 -0.07 -25.51 19.69
C GLY A 165 -1.05 -24.85 18.72
N LEU A 166 -0.64 -24.57 17.48
CA LEU A 166 -1.51 -23.99 16.50
C LEU A 166 -2.37 -25.09 15.80
N LYS A 167 -3.64 -24.77 15.54
CA LYS A 167 -4.52 -25.60 14.70
C LYS A 167 -4.51 -25.12 13.25
N LYS A 168 -4.65 -26.06 12.31
CA LYS A 168 -4.83 -25.75 10.89
C LYS A 168 -6.24 -25.17 10.70
N LEU A 169 -6.32 -23.99 10.11
CA LEU A 169 -7.58 -23.30 9.80
C LEU A 169 -8.00 -23.53 8.34
N TYR A 170 -7.02 -23.64 7.46
CA TYR A 170 -7.23 -23.87 6.04
C TYR A 170 -6.00 -24.56 5.43
N ASP A 171 -6.22 -25.35 4.38
CA ASP A 171 -5.16 -26.05 3.64
C ASP A 171 -5.19 -25.63 2.17
N ALA A 172 -4.35 -24.68 1.80
CA ALA A 172 -4.14 -24.20 0.45
C ALA A 172 -3.03 -24.97 -0.31
N SER A 173 -2.36 -25.94 0.34
CA SER A 173 -1.17 -26.59 -0.25
C SER A 173 -1.46 -27.34 -1.55
N LYS A 174 -2.70 -27.74 -1.78
CA LYS A 174 -3.15 -28.47 -3.00
C LYS A 174 -4.17 -27.69 -3.83
N GLU A 175 -4.57 -26.51 -3.36
CA GLU A 175 -5.54 -25.66 -4.04
C GLU A 175 -4.84 -24.55 -4.84
N ASN A 176 -5.59 -23.90 -5.72
CA ASN A 176 -5.15 -22.66 -6.37
C ASN A 176 -6.27 -21.62 -6.30
N LEU A 177 -5.91 -20.36 -6.45
CA LEU A 177 -6.88 -19.30 -6.55
C LEU A 177 -7.66 -19.42 -7.87
N THR A 178 -8.96 -19.52 -7.76
CA THR A 178 -9.87 -19.63 -8.90
C THR A 178 -10.92 -18.53 -8.88
N ARG A 179 -11.58 -18.30 -10.01
CA ARG A 179 -12.72 -17.38 -10.12
C ARG A 179 -13.83 -17.74 -9.13
N SER A 180 -14.16 -19.04 -9.02
CA SER A 180 -15.21 -19.52 -8.11
C SER A 180 -14.86 -19.21 -6.65
N TRP A 181 -13.62 -19.50 -6.24
CA TRP A 181 -13.16 -19.16 -4.89
C TRP A 181 -13.25 -17.65 -4.61
N PHE A 182 -12.81 -16.83 -5.57
CA PHE A 182 -12.86 -15.37 -5.44
C PHE A 182 -14.31 -14.89 -5.27
N ASP A 183 -15.22 -15.32 -6.13
CA ASP A 183 -16.63 -14.90 -6.09
C ASP A 183 -17.32 -15.30 -4.78
N GLU A 184 -16.98 -16.46 -4.20
CA GLU A 184 -17.48 -16.90 -2.90
C GLU A 184 -16.94 -16.07 -1.72
N HIS A 185 -15.69 -15.61 -1.80
CA HIS A 185 -15.01 -15.00 -0.65
C HIS A 185 -14.86 -13.49 -0.72
N LYS A 186 -15.06 -12.85 -1.88
CA LYS A 186 -14.81 -11.41 -2.08
C LYS A 186 -15.58 -10.51 -1.12
N SER A 187 -16.77 -10.91 -0.65
CA SER A 187 -17.55 -10.14 0.34
C SER A 187 -16.92 -10.07 1.74
N ARG A 188 -15.95 -10.94 2.03
CA ARG A 188 -15.18 -10.99 3.29
C ARG A 188 -13.88 -10.21 3.22
N MET A 189 -13.54 -9.69 2.06
CA MET A 189 -12.31 -8.96 1.79
C MET A 189 -12.58 -7.46 1.60
N ASN A 190 -11.55 -6.66 1.83
CA ASN A 190 -11.55 -5.23 1.58
C ASN A 190 -11.22 -4.97 0.11
N ASN A 191 -12.06 -4.20 -0.57
CA ASN A 191 -11.85 -3.82 -1.97
C ASN A 191 -11.25 -2.42 -2.17
N ASN A 192 -10.70 -1.81 -1.13
CA ASN A 192 -10.06 -0.49 -1.21
C ASN A 192 -8.60 -0.55 -1.68
N PHE A 193 -8.09 -1.71 -1.99
CA PHE A 193 -6.75 -1.95 -2.55
C PHE A 193 -6.63 -3.40 -3.04
N ILE A 194 -5.57 -3.65 -3.77
CA ILE A 194 -5.12 -5.00 -4.13
C ILE A 194 -3.60 -5.07 -3.97
N VAL A 195 -3.09 -6.25 -3.65
CA VAL A 195 -1.66 -6.56 -3.64
C VAL A 195 -1.32 -7.47 -4.82
N LEU A 196 -0.37 -7.03 -5.65
CA LEU A 196 0.23 -7.83 -6.71
C LEU A 196 1.64 -8.23 -6.27
N THR A 197 1.85 -9.51 -5.97
CA THR A 197 3.15 -9.96 -5.46
C THR A 197 3.49 -11.36 -5.93
N ASN A 198 4.75 -11.51 -6.37
CA ASN A 198 5.28 -12.77 -6.84
C ASN A 198 5.18 -13.86 -5.76
N PRO A 199 4.69 -15.07 -6.10
CA PRO A 199 4.65 -16.21 -5.18
C PRO A 199 5.98 -16.58 -4.54
N SER A 200 7.10 -16.23 -5.17
CA SER A 200 8.44 -16.54 -4.68
C SER A 200 8.99 -15.56 -3.64
N ILE A 201 8.26 -14.46 -3.33
CA ILE A 201 8.65 -13.47 -2.32
C ILE A 201 7.58 -13.33 -1.23
N ALA A 202 7.98 -12.82 -0.07
CA ALA A 202 7.09 -12.67 1.08
C ALA A 202 6.50 -11.25 1.22
N ASN A 203 7.06 -10.29 0.53
CA ASN A 203 6.77 -8.87 0.69
C ASN A 203 5.30 -8.51 0.41
N ASN A 204 4.81 -7.47 1.07
CA ASN A 204 3.45 -6.94 1.00
C ASN A 204 2.33 -7.87 1.52
N ARG A 205 2.63 -9.14 1.90
CA ARG A 205 1.62 -10.04 2.47
C ARG A 205 1.16 -9.57 3.85
N ASP A 206 2.04 -8.91 4.60
CA ASP A 206 1.70 -8.23 5.86
C ASP A 206 0.59 -7.20 5.65
N TYR A 207 0.68 -6.38 4.61
CA TYR A 207 -0.31 -5.36 4.32
C TYR A 207 -1.65 -5.96 3.88
N ALA A 208 -1.60 -6.98 3.02
CA ALA A 208 -2.80 -7.71 2.59
C ALA A 208 -3.53 -8.34 3.79
N ILE A 209 -2.80 -8.98 4.72
CA ILE A 209 -3.36 -9.61 5.92
C ILE A 209 -3.92 -8.56 6.88
N ALA A 210 -3.19 -7.45 7.11
CA ALA A 210 -3.58 -6.38 8.01
C ALA A 210 -4.96 -5.79 7.65
N HIS A 211 -5.23 -5.64 6.37
CA HIS A 211 -6.42 -5.00 5.84
C HIS A 211 -7.39 -5.96 5.14
N LYS A 212 -7.16 -7.28 5.22
CA LYS A 212 -7.99 -8.32 4.58
C LYS A 212 -8.13 -8.10 3.07
N GLY A 213 -7.04 -7.77 2.40
CA GLY A 213 -7.01 -7.50 0.96
C GLY A 213 -6.83 -8.75 0.12
N MET A 214 -7.18 -8.60 -1.14
CA MET A 214 -6.89 -9.61 -2.16
C MET A 214 -5.41 -9.56 -2.56
N VAL A 215 -4.84 -10.74 -2.82
CA VAL A 215 -3.48 -10.89 -3.36
C VAL A 215 -3.56 -11.68 -4.65
N TYR A 216 -2.83 -11.23 -5.67
CA TYR A 216 -2.78 -11.93 -6.97
C TYR A 216 -1.42 -11.78 -7.65
N TYR A 217 -1.11 -12.70 -8.56
CA TYR A 217 0.04 -12.63 -9.45
C TYR A 217 -0.27 -13.34 -10.76
N GLY A 218 -0.31 -12.59 -11.86
CA GLY A 218 -0.66 -13.08 -13.19
C GLY A 218 -1.37 -12.00 -14.02
N VAL A 219 -1.40 -12.19 -15.34
CA VAL A 219 -2.00 -11.24 -16.30
C VAL A 219 -3.05 -11.98 -17.16
N ASP A 220 -4.11 -12.40 -16.54
CA ASP A 220 -5.19 -13.22 -17.11
C ASP A 220 -6.59 -12.62 -16.81
N GLU A 221 -7.64 -13.31 -17.24
CA GLU A 221 -9.04 -12.91 -17.04
C GLU A 221 -9.44 -12.81 -15.56
N LEU A 222 -8.79 -13.58 -14.68
CA LEU A 222 -9.07 -13.50 -13.26
C LEU A 222 -8.53 -12.18 -12.67
N LEU A 223 -7.37 -11.71 -13.13
CA LEU A 223 -6.87 -10.38 -12.76
C LEU A 223 -7.89 -9.30 -13.16
N ASP A 224 -8.38 -9.29 -14.41
CA ASP A 224 -9.34 -8.28 -14.88
C ASP A 224 -10.62 -8.28 -14.01
N THR A 225 -11.11 -9.47 -13.65
CA THR A 225 -12.25 -9.65 -12.73
C THR A 225 -11.98 -9.05 -11.33
N ILE A 226 -10.79 -9.28 -10.79
CA ILE A 226 -10.41 -8.76 -9.47
C ILE A 226 -10.29 -7.24 -9.52
N LEU A 227 -9.66 -6.69 -10.58
CA LEU A 227 -9.51 -5.23 -10.76
C LEU A 227 -10.86 -4.53 -10.92
N GLU A 228 -11.84 -5.15 -11.61
CA GLU A 228 -13.21 -4.65 -11.69
C GLU A 228 -13.87 -4.52 -10.32
N TRP A 229 -13.68 -5.50 -9.44
CA TRP A 229 -14.22 -5.52 -8.09
C TRP A 229 -13.57 -4.48 -7.18
N VAL A 230 -12.29 -4.15 -7.38
CA VAL A 230 -11.58 -3.14 -6.59
C VAL A 230 -12.20 -1.76 -6.83
N ARG A 231 -12.39 -1.01 -5.76
CA ARG A 231 -12.94 0.35 -5.81
C ARG A 231 -12.04 1.27 -6.66
N PRO A 232 -12.61 2.07 -7.58
CA PRO A 232 -11.82 3.04 -8.33
C PRO A 232 -11.00 3.97 -7.43
N LEU A 233 -9.89 4.48 -7.94
CA LEU A 233 -8.88 5.29 -7.25
C LEU A 233 -8.12 4.55 -6.14
N SER A 234 -8.36 3.26 -5.95
CA SER A 234 -7.63 2.47 -4.96
C SER A 234 -6.20 2.16 -5.43
N PRO A 235 -5.24 2.06 -4.48
CA PRO A 235 -3.88 1.66 -4.82
C PRO A 235 -3.80 0.18 -5.19
N VAL A 236 -2.96 -0.12 -6.19
CA VAL A 236 -2.45 -1.44 -6.50
C VAL A 236 -1.02 -1.51 -5.96
N ILE A 237 -0.78 -2.35 -4.96
CA ILE A 237 0.46 -2.39 -4.20
C ILE A 237 1.31 -3.56 -4.69
N GLY A 238 2.57 -3.29 -5.06
CA GLY A 238 3.49 -4.30 -5.56
C GLY A 238 3.68 -4.23 -7.06
N TRP A 239 4.07 -5.36 -7.65
CA TRP A 239 4.32 -5.50 -9.09
C TRP A 239 3.88 -6.87 -9.59
N ASN A 240 3.46 -6.94 -10.84
CA ASN A 240 2.92 -8.18 -11.42
C ASN A 240 3.92 -8.83 -12.40
N SER A 241 3.53 -9.95 -12.99
CA SER A 241 4.29 -10.67 -14.01
C SER A 241 4.26 -9.96 -15.36
N GLY A 242 5.24 -10.28 -16.21
CA GLY A 242 5.30 -9.82 -17.58
C GLY A 242 5.75 -8.37 -17.76
N PRO A 243 5.69 -7.85 -18.99
CA PRO A 243 5.98 -6.47 -19.30
C PRO A 243 5.03 -5.51 -18.58
N GLU A 244 5.50 -4.32 -18.23
CA GLU A 244 4.78 -3.29 -17.48
C GLU A 244 3.37 -3.04 -18.02
N PHE A 245 3.23 -2.83 -19.32
CA PHE A 245 1.94 -2.49 -19.93
C PHE A 245 0.87 -3.59 -19.74
N GLN A 246 1.27 -4.85 -19.57
CA GLN A 246 0.32 -5.97 -19.43
C GLN A 246 -0.47 -5.94 -18.12
N HIS A 247 0.03 -5.26 -17.09
CA HIS A 247 -0.72 -5.08 -15.85
C HIS A 247 -1.07 -3.62 -15.55
N ILE A 248 -0.26 -2.65 -15.98
CA ILE A 248 -0.60 -1.24 -15.80
C ILE A 248 -1.79 -0.82 -16.66
N ALA A 249 -1.92 -1.33 -17.90
CA ALA A 249 -3.07 -1.03 -18.73
C ALA A 249 -4.40 -1.53 -18.12
N PRO A 250 -4.54 -2.82 -17.70
CA PRO A 250 -5.73 -3.27 -16.97
C PRO A 250 -6.02 -2.46 -15.70
N CYS A 251 -5.02 -2.16 -14.88
CA CYS A 251 -5.19 -1.29 -13.71
C CYS A 251 -5.76 0.08 -14.11
N SER A 252 -5.20 0.67 -15.17
CA SER A 252 -5.68 1.96 -15.69
C SER A 252 -7.11 1.87 -16.21
N TYR A 253 -7.49 0.85 -16.97
CA TYR A 253 -8.87 0.65 -17.46
C TYR A 253 -9.89 0.70 -16.32
N TRP A 254 -9.55 0.12 -15.18
CA TRP A 254 -10.41 0.09 -13.99
C TRP A 254 -10.22 1.29 -13.05
N GLY A 255 -9.42 2.30 -13.47
CA GLY A 255 -9.20 3.52 -12.69
C GLY A 255 -8.43 3.28 -11.39
N LEU A 256 -7.45 2.36 -11.43
CA LEU A 256 -6.57 2.03 -10.32
C LEU A 256 -5.15 2.54 -10.56
N ILE A 257 -4.40 2.74 -9.50
CA ILE A 257 -3.08 3.37 -9.55
C ILE A 257 -2.07 2.39 -8.96
N ASN A 258 -1.12 1.92 -9.78
CA ASN A 258 -0.11 0.98 -9.32
C ASN A 258 1.04 1.71 -8.61
N THR A 259 1.48 1.14 -7.51
CA THR A 259 2.62 1.58 -6.71
C THR A 259 3.64 0.46 -6.66
N ALA A 260 4.77 0.63 -7.36
CA ALA A 260 5.86 -0.32 -7.38
C ALA A 260 6.48 -0.46 -5.98
N SER A 261 6.19 -1.56 -5.32
CA SER A 261 6.51 -1.80 -3.90
C SER A 261 6.77 -3.26 -3.56
N ASP A 262 7.11 -4.08 -4.55
CA ASP A 262 7.27 -5.53 -4.39
C ASP A 262 8.41 -5.93 -3.43
N TRP A 263 9.33 -5.02 -3.10
CA TRP A 263 10.37 -5.27 -2.09
C TRP A 263 10.10 -4.60 -0.74
N CYS A 264 8.93 -3.95 -0.57
CA CYS A 264 8.60 -3.28 0.68
C CYS A 264 8.30 -4.27 1.80
N MET A 265 8.68 -3.89 3.01
CA MET A 265 8.44 -4.63 4.26
C MET A 265 7.85 -3.69 5.31
N ASN A 266 7.16 -4.26 6.29
CA ASN A 266 6.57 -3.50 7.40
C ASN A 266 5.59 -2.42 6.96
N LEU A 267 4.97 -2.58 5.79
CA LEU A 267 4.10 -1.59 5.21
C LEU A 267 2.90 -1.23 6.12
N PRO A 268 2.30 -2.17 6.89
CA PRO A 268 1.26 -1.80 7.86
C PRO A 268 1.76 -0.82 8.92
N MET A 269 3.00 -0.97 9.39
CA MET A 269 3.55 -0.07 10.40
C MET A 269 3.98 1.26 9.79
N LEU A 270 4.61 1.23 8.61
CA LEU A 270 5.05 2.42 7.89
C LEU A 270 3.88 3.31 7.47
N SER A 271 2.74 2.72 7.10
CA SER A 271 1.53 3.43 6.63
C SER A 271 0.70 4.10 7.73
N ILE A 272 1.15 4.06 8.98
CA ILE A 272 0.47 4.76 10.07
C ILE A 272 0.60 6.27 9.85
N THR A 273 -0.49 6.88 9.41
CA THR A 273 -0.60 8.32 9.24
C THR A 273 -1.08 8.98 10.54
N GLY A 274 -0.78 10.25 10.71
CA GLY A 274 -1.24 11.08 11.81
C GLY A 274 -1.53 12.50 11.31
N ASN A 275 -1.83 13.42 12.21
CA ASN A 275 -2.06 14.83 11.89
C ASN A 275 -0.71 15.57 11.69
N GLU A 276 0.21 14.99 10.93
CA GLU A 276 1.48 15.62 10.67
C GLU A 276 1.32 16.74 9.64
N LYS A 277 1.87 17.89 9.96
CA LYS A 277 2.10 18.94 8.96
C LYS A 277 3.24 18.47 8.07
N ILE A 278 2.92 18.06 6.85
CA ILE A 278 3.94 17.79 5.84
C ILE A 278 4.73 19.09 5.61
N LYS A 279 6.05 19.01 5.73
CA LYS A 279 6.92 20.14 5.43
C LYS A 279 6.83 20.44 3.94
N LYS A 280 7.04 21.72 3.61
CA LYS A 280 7.01 22.15 2.20
C LYS A 280 8.17 21.52 1.43
N ILE A 281 7.84 20.76 0.41
CA ILE A 281 8.79 20.18 -0.55
C ILE A 281 9.40 21.32 -1.37
N LYS A 282 10.69 21.25 -1.62
CA LYS A 282 11.37 22.18 -2.51
C LYS A 282 11.21 21.69 -3.94
N THR A 283 10.63 22.52 -4.78
CA THR A 283 10.47 22.31 -6.22
C THR A 283 11.03 23.51 -6.97
N VAL A 284 11.34 23.32 -8.25
CA VAL A 284 11.65 24.45 -9.14
C VAL A 284 10.41 25.32 -9.27
N ASN A 285 10.57 26.62 -9.11
CA ASN A 285 9.50 27.57 -9.41
C ASN A 285 9.71 28.13 -10.82
N PRO A 286 8.90 27.75 -11.82
CA PRO A 286 9.08 28.23 -13.20
C PRO A 286 9.01 29.75 -13.34
N ALA A 287 8.26 30.43 -12.48
CA ALA A 287 8.14 31.90 -12.49
C ALA A 287 9.44 32.62 -12.07
N ARG A 288 10.40 31.89 -11.50
CA ARG A 288 11.71 32.45 -11.12
C ARG A 288 12.81 32.17 -12.14
N ILE A 289 12.49 31.44 -13.21
CA ILE A 289 13.42 31.19 -14.30
C ILE A 289 13.35 32.40 -15.22
N ASN A 290 14.52 33.00 -15.50
CA ASN A 290 14.61 34.04 -16.51
C ASN A 290 14.63 33.37 -17.90
N TRP A 291 13.46 33.35 -18.55
CA TRP A 291 13.31 32.75 -19.87
C TRP A 291 13.74 33.76 -20.95
N GLU A 292 14.84 33.46 -21.63
CA GLU A 292 15.36 34.26 -22.75
C GLU A 292 15.15 33.49 -24.06
N SER A 293 14.77 34.20 -25.13
CA SER A 293 14.41 33.58 -26.42
C SER A 293 15.56 32.80 -27.08
N ASP A 294 16.79 33.22 -26.81
CA ASP A 294 17.99 32.68 -27.45
C ASP A 294 18.80 31.73 -26.54
N ALA A 295 18.29 31.50 -25.32
CA ALA A 295 18.96 30.66 -24.35
C ALA A 295 18.68 29.16 -24.60
N ILE A 296 19.69 28.35 -24.37
CA ILE A 296 19.55 26.88 -24.33
C ILE A 296 19.46 26.47 -22.87
N TYR A 297 18.36 25.80 -22.54
CA TYR A 297 18.09 25.34 -21.18
C TYR A 297 18.38 23.85 -21.06
N HIS A 298 19.15 23.47 -20.06
CA HIS A 298 19.42 22.09 -19.69
C HIS A 298 18.81 21.77 -18.34
N SER A 299 18.14 20.64 -18.22
CA SER A 299 17.68 20.11 -16.94
C SER A 299 18.22 18.70 -16.73
N PHE A 300 18.62 18.41 -15.50
CA PHE A 300 19.06 17.08 -15.08
C PHE A 300 18.02 16.48 -14.17
N VAL A 301 17.45 15.35 -14.58
CA VAL A 301 16.43 14.63 -13.82
C VAL A 301 16.90 13.18 -13.64
N MET A 302 17.06 12.74 -12.39
CA MET A 302 17.24 11.33 -12.08
C MET A 302 15.86 10.69 -12.01
N SER A 303 15.59 9.73 -12.89
CA SER A 303 14.33 8.97 -12.94
C SER A 303 14.32 7.77 -12.01
N ASP A 304 13.29 6.92 -12.12
CA ASP A 304 13.01 5.71 -11.33
C ASP A 304 12.60 5.92 -9.87
N GLY A 305 12.46 7.17 -9.41
CA GLY A 305 11.98 7.47 -8.05
C GLY A 305 10.48 7.21 -7.82
N ASP A 306 9.75 6.88 -8.86
CA ASP A 306 8.39 6.32 -8.83
C ASP A 306 8.34 4.92 -8.21
N ASN A 307 9.46 4.21 -8.16
CA ASN A 307 9.63 2.96 -7.45
C ASN A 307 9.70 3.20 -5.92
N MET A 308 8.58 3.07 -5.22
CA MET A 308 8.51 3.26 -3.77
C MET A 308 9.46 2.32 -3.02
N GLN A 309 9.60 1.09 -3.48
CA GLN A 309 10.51 0.10 -2.91
C GLN A 309 11.98 0.54 -2.92
N TRP A 310 12.41 1.24 -3.97
CA TRP A 310 13.77 1.77 -4.05
C TRP A 310 13.98 2.88 -3.01
N THR A 311 13.04 3.82 -2.93
CA THR A 311 13.08 4.88 -1.92
C THR A 311 13.12 4.33 -0.49
N LEU A 312 12.42 3.20 -0.22
CA LEU A 312 12.42 2.56 1.09
C LEU A 312 13.71 1.76 1.38
N GLY A 313 14.31 1.15 0.37
CA GLY A 313 15.29 0.09 0.60
C GLY A 313 16.76 0.44 0.32
N SER A 314 17.04 1.34 -0.63
CA SER A 314 18.42 1.59 -1.07
C SER A 314 18.62 2.95 -1.74
N PHE A 315 18.03 4.00 -1.22
CA PHE A 315 18.09 5.34 -1.81
C PHE A 315 18.78 6.37 -0.92
N ILE A 316 18.26 6.54 0.32
CA ILE A 316 18.64 7.68 1.15
C ILE A 316 20.08 7.60 1.66
N ASN A 317 20.58 6.41 1.96
CA ASN A 317 21.94 6.18 2.43
C ASN A 317 22.88 5.66 1.33
N ASN A 318 22.44 5.62 0.08
CA ASN A 318 23.24 5.12 -1.03
C ASN A 318 24.09 6.25 -1.63
N PRO A 319 25.42 6.10 -1.70
CA PRO A 319 26.31 7.11 -2.26
C PRO A 319 26.17 7.30 -3.77
N ASP A 320 25.57 6.35 -4.48
CA ASP A 320 25.27 6.51 -5.91
C ASP A 320 24.03 7.39 -6.15
N PHE A 321 23.22 7.63 -5.12
CA PHE A 321 21.97 8.38 -5.21
C PHE A 321 21.91 9.55 -4.21
N TRP A 322 21.04 9.47 -3.19
CA TRP A 322 20.74 10.61 -2.33
C TRP A 322 21.91 11.05 -1.45
N SER A 323 22.71 10.12 -0.93
CA SER A 323 23.89 10.45 -0.11
C SER A 323 25.17 10.68 -0.92
N ASN A 324 25.05 10.87 -2.24
CA ASN A 324 26.19 11.22 -3.09
C ASN A 324 26.83 12.53 -2.62
N GLU A 325 28.16 12.57 -2.56
CA GLU A 325 28.92 13.76 -2.10
C GLU A 325 28.72 15.01 -2.98
N HIS A 326 28.26 14.83 -4.22
CA HIS A 326 27.93 15.91 -5.14
C HIS A 326 26.47 16.33 -5.11
N ASN A 327 25.62 15.63 -4.35
CA ASN A 327 24.20 15.95 -4.25
C ASN A 327 24.02 17.37 -3.69
N GLY A 328 23.32 18.21 -4.46
CA GLY A 328 23.12 19.63 -4.14
C GLY A 328 24.23 20.58 -4.60
N LYS A 329 25.37 20.08 -5.14
CA LYS A 329 26.38 20.92 -5.78
C LYS A 329 25.95 21.38 -7.16
N ILE A 330 25.18 20.56 -7.86
CA ILE A 330 24.60 20.85 -9.18
C ILE A 330 23.07 20.90 -9.03
N PRO A 331 22.39 21.88 -9.65
CA PRO A 331 20.93 21.89 -9.69
C PRO A 331 20.42 20.68 -10.46
N MET A 332 19.60 19.87 -9.80
CA MET A 332 18.99 18.69 -10.41
C MET A 332 17.65 18.34 -9.75
N SER A 333 16.91 17.47 -10.38
CA SER A 333 15.67 16.91 -9.84
C SER A 333 15.80 15.40 -9.66
N PHE A 334 15.17 14.88 -8.60
CA PHE A 334 14.88 13.46 -8.47
C PHE A 334 13.38 13.27 -8.62
N THR A 335 12.99 12.30 -9.43
CA THR A 335 11.62 11.83 -9.43
C THR A 335 11.37 11.03 -8.15
N THR A 336 10.19 11.14 -7.60
CA THR A 336 9.81 10.45 -6.36
C THR A 336 8.30 10.19 -6.35
N CYS A 337 7.87 9.17 -5.61
CA CYS A 337 6.46 8.84 -5.40
C CYS A 337 5.92 9.50 -4.12
N MET A 338 6.01 10.84 -4.02
CA MET A 338 5.69 11.57 -2.78
C MET A 338 4.24 11.37 -2.33
N VAL A 339 3.31 11.30 -3.26
CA VAL A 339 1.89 11.04 -2.97
C VAL A 339 1.72 9.68 -2.32
N ASN A 340 2.31 8.63 -2.90
CA ASN A 340 2.28 7.28 -2.33
C ASN A 340 2.99 7.22 -0.97
N LEU A 341 4.17 7.84 -0.85
CA LEU A 341 4.91 7.89 0.42
C LEU A 341 4.15 8.62 1.53
N SER A 342 3.36 9.65 1.19
CA SER A 342 2.55 10.37 2.19
C SER A 342 1.53 9.45 2.87
N MET A 343 1.06 8.43 2.17
CA MET A 343 0.07 7.47 2.64
C MET A 343 0.71 6.16 3.14
N ALA A 344 1.68 5.64 2.39
CA ALA A 344 2.27 4.33 2.66
C ALA A 344 3.45 4.38 3.64
N ALA A 345 4.19 5.50 3.68
CA ALA A 345 5.40 5.64 4.49
C ALA A 345 5.76 7.11 4.76
N PRO A 346 4.93 7.87 5.52
CA PRO A 346 5.14 9.30 5.75
C PRO A 346 6.47 9.63 6.41
N ASP A 347 7.06 8.72 7.18
CA ASP A 347 8.37 8.92 7.78
C ASP A 347 9.49 8.94 6.74
N VAL A 348 9.37 8.17 5.66
CA VAL A 348 10.31 8.18 4.53
C VAL A 348 10.25 9.52 3.83
N LEU A 349 9.06 10.00 3.52
CA LEU A 349 8.84 11.32 2.94
C LEU A 349 9.42 12.43 3.83
N ASN A 350 9.20 12.36 5.14
CA ASN A 350 9.74 13.33 6.10
C ASN A 350 11.28 13.33 6.13
N VAL A 351 11.92 12.15 6.04
CA VAL A 351 13.37 12.04 5.97
C VAL A 351 13.90 12.69 4.69
N LEU A 352 13.30 12.39 3.54
CA LEU A 352 13.65 13.01 2.26
C LEU A 352 13.55 14.53 2.32
N MET A 353 12.41 15.07 2.76
CA MET A 353 12.19 16.51 2.85
C MET A 353 13.15 17.21 3.81
N ASN A 354 13.50 16.55 4.93
CA ASN A 354 14.41 17.13 5.90
C ASN A 354 15.87 17.13 5.43
N SER A 355 16.26 16.18 4.60
CA SER A 355 17.61 16.04 4.03
C SER A 355 17.76 16.68 2.64
N GLN A 356 16.69 17.20 2.05
CA GLN A 356 16.69 17.75 0.70
C GLN A 356 17.64 18.95 0.56
N PRO A 357 18.70 18.86 -0.28
CA PRO A 357 19.62 19.97 -0.53
C PRO A 357 18.92 21.18 -1.16
N ARG A 358 19.56 22.36 -1.06
CA ARG A 358 18.98 23.61 -1.57
C ARG A 358 18.74 23.59 -3.09
N ASN A 359 19.65 22.99 -3.82
CA ASN A 359 19.66 22.99 -5.30
C ASN A 359 19.02 21.72 -5.89
N VAL A 360 18.39 20.90 -5.06
CA VAL A 360 17.71 19.68 -5.50
C VAL A 360 16.22 19.88 -5.43
N SER A 361 15.52 19.50 -6.49
CA SER A 361 14.06 19.46 -6.55
C SER A 361 13.58 18.01 -6.45
N LEU A 362 12.40 17.82 -5.89
CA LEU A 362 11.66 16.56 -5.99
C LEU A 362 10.51 16.76 -6.99
N ALA A 363 10.37 15.80 -7.90
CA ALA A 363 9.33 15.78 -8.91
C ALA A 363 8.44 14.56 -8.71
N GLU A 364 7.13 14.79 -8.68
CA GLU A 364 6.11 13.74 -8.51
C GLU A 364 5.69 13.15 -9.85
N TYR A 365 5.41 11.86 -9.87
CA TYR A 365 4.92 11.10 -11.02
C TYR A 365 3.39 10.94 -11.06
N GLY A 366 2.65 11.76 -10.33
CA GLY A 366 1.18 11.75 -10.38
C GLY A 366 0.51 10.63 -9.58
N GLY A 367 1.15 10.17 -8.50
CA GLY A 367 0.57 9.20 -7.55
C GLY A 367 0.80 7.74 -7.88
N GLY A 368 1.62 7.42 -8.89
CA GLY A 368 1.99 6.05 -9.26
C GLY A 368 1.86 5.77 -10.76
N TYR A 369 1.92 4.49 -11.13
CA TYR A 369 1.87 4.04 -12.52
C TYR A 369 0.44 3.93 -13.02
N TYR A 370 0.14 4.61 -14.11
CA TYR A 370 -1.11 4.51 -14.87
C TYR A 370 -0.94 5.12 -16.26
N TYR A 371 -1.82 4.76 -17.19
CA TYR A 371 -1.90 5.38 -18.52
C TYR A 371 -3.06 6.37 -18.55
N PRO A 372 -2.80 7.68 -18.65
CA PRO A 372 -3.84 8.72 -18.56
C PRO A 372 -4.97 8.57 -19.58
N ASP A 373 -4.64 8.18 -20.81
CA ASP A 373 -5.59 7.95 -21.90
C ASP A 373 -6.51 6.74 -21.67
N LEU A 374 -6.04 5.74 -20.91
CA LEU A 374 -6.78 4.53 -20.56
C LEU A 374 -7.53 4.64 -19.23
N PHE A 375 -7.19 5.63 -18.41
CA PHE A 375 -7.65 5.71 -17.02
C PHE A 375 -9.17 5.74 -16.91
N ALA A 376 -9.70 4.80 -16.12
CA ALA A 376 -11.12 4.57 -15.86
C ALA A 376 -11.98 4.34 -17.12
N SER A 377 -11.40 3.91 -18.26
CA SER A 377 -12.14 3.75 -19.52
C SER A 377 -13.19 2.63 -19.47
N LYS A 378 -13.07 1.67 -18.55
CA LYS A 378 -14.08 0.62 -18.30
C LYS A 378 -15.10 1.00 -17.19
N ARG A 379 -15.00 2.19 -16.58
CA ARG A 379 -15.92 2.68 -15.53
C ARG A 379 -17.00 3.59 -16.13
N ALA A 380 -18.22 3.52 -15.61
CA ALA A 380 -19.35 4.32 -16.09
C ALA A 380 -19.13 5.83 -15.86
N ASP A 381 -18.53 6.24 -14.72
CA ASP A 381 -18.24 7.64 -14.39
C ASP A 381 -16.74 7.97 -14.57
N ARG A 382 -16.24 7.77 -15.80
CA ARG A 382 -14.83 8.09 -16.12
C ARG A 382 -14.45 9.52 -15.79
N GLU A 383 -15.29 10.49 -16.22
CA GLU A 383 -14.99 11.91 -16.02
C GLU A 383 -14.97 12.32 -14.54
N GLY A 384 -15.90 11.81 -13.74
CA GLY A 384 -15.91 12.04 -12.29
C GLY A 384 -14.68 11.48 -11.62
N LEU A 385 -14.22 10.30 -12.05
CA LEU A 385 -12.99 9.67 -11.55
C LEU A 385 -11.74 10.46 -11.95
N LEU A 386 -11.65 10.96 -13.19
CA LEU A 386 -10.54 11.82 -13.61
C LEU A 386 -10.49 13.12 -12.81
N ARG A 387 -11.63 13.78 -12.58
CA ARG A 387 -11.70 14.97 -11.71
C ARG A 387 -11.30 14.67 -10.26
N SER A 388 -11.67 13.51 -9.76
CA SER A 388 -11.29 13.09 -8.39
C SER A 388 -9.81 12.78 -8.30
N PHE A 389 -9.27 12.10 -9.30
CA PHE A 389 -7.83 11.79 -9.37
C PHE A 389 -6.97 13.06 -9.46
N ALA A 390 -7.38 14.05 -10.24
CA ALA A 390 -6.67 15.33 -10.33
C ALA A 390 -6.59 16.12 -9.00
N ARG A 391 -7.28 15.67 -7.95
CA ARG A 391 -7.24 16.27 -6.60
C ARG A 391 -6.36 15.51 -5.62
N ILE A 392 -5.93 14.29 -5.97
CA ILE A 392 -4.93 13.52 -5.23
C ILE A 392 -3.55 14.14 -5.46
#